data_7465eb004a6328d414a55f4cd745352c
#
_entry.id   7465eb004a6328d414a55f4cd745352c
#
_cell.length_a   1.000
_cell.length_b   1.000
_cell.length_c   1.000
_cell.angle_alpha   90.00
_cell.angle_beta   90.00
_cell.angle_gamma   90.00
#
_symmetry.space_group_name_H-M   'P 1'
#
loop_
_entity.id
_entity.type
_entity.pdbx_description
1 polymer ?
#
loop_
_entity_poly.entity_id
_entity_poly.type
_entity_poly.pdbx_seq_one_letter_code
_entity_poly.pdbx_strand_id
1 'polypeptide(L)'
;CGTSLALMDAGVPIKEPVAGIAMGLIKEGDDFSVLSDILGDEDHLGDMDFKVAGTKDGITSLQMDIKITGITFEIMEQALSQAKDGRVHILGEMNKALSASRSDVGKHTPKMEQVNVDKKDIAAVIGKGGATIREIVEKSGAKVDVNDEGVVTVAAPDEEARNIAMQMIKDITAKAE
;
A
#
# COMPACT_ATOMS: atom_id res chain seq x y z
N CYS A 1 10.44 -1.55 4.18
CA CYS A 1 10.29 -2.88 3.56
C CYS A 1 8.89 -3.46 3.82
N GLY A 2 8.55 -3.80 5.06
CA GLY A 2 7.27 -4.41 5.42
C GLY A 2 6.05 -3.61 4.99
N THR A 3 6.05 -2.29 5.18
CA THR A 3 4.97 -1.40 4.72
C THR A 3 4.78 -1.45 3.20
N SER A 4 5.90 -1.47 2.44
CA SER A 4 5.85 -1.57 0.99
C SER A 4 5.19 -2.89 0.56
N LEU A 5 5.62 -4.02 1.13
CA LEU A 5 5.02 -5.33 0.86
C LEU A 5 3.54 -5.39 1.28
N ALA A 6 3.20 -4.82 2.44
CA ALA A 6 1.82 -4.80 2.91
C ALA A 6 0.88 -4.00 2.00
N LEU A 7 1.33 -2.85 1.48
CA LEU A 7 0.58 -2.06 0.50
C LEU A 7 0.41 -2.83 -0.81
N MET A 8 1.47 -3.47 -1.29
CA MET A 8 1.43 -4.28 -2.51
C MET A 8 0.49 -5.49 -2.35
N ASP A 9 0.53 -6.16 -1.21
CA ASP A 9 -0.35 -7.30 -0.89
C ASP A 9 -1.82 -6.88 -0.76
N ALA A 10 -2.07 -5.68 -0.25
CA ALA A 10 -3.41 -5.09 -0.19
C ALA A 10 -3.94 -4.61 -1.56
N GLY A 11 -3.17 -4.71 -2.64
CA GLY A 11 -3.58 -4.26 -3.96
C GLY A 11 -3.47 -2.75 -4.18
N VAL A 12 -2.75 -2.02 -3.33
CA VAL A 12 -2.50 -0.60 -3.54
C VAL A 12 -1.53 -0.42 -4.71
N PRO A 13 -1.86 0.35 -5.75
CA PRO A 13 -1.02 0.51 -6.93
C PRO A 13 0.14 1.48 -6.67
N ILE A 14 1.10 1.06 -5.83
CA ILE A 14 2.32 1.82 -5.63
C ILE A 14 3.18 1.78 -6.91
N LYS A 15 3.90 2.86 -7.19
CA LYS A 15 4.71 2.97 -8.40
C LYS A 15 5.87 1.97 -8.44
N GLU A 16 6.57 1.84 -7.30
CA GLU A 16 7.73 0.96 -7.14
C GLU A 16 7.83 0.53 -5.67
N PRO A 17 8.33 -0.68 -5.39
CA PRO A 17 8.62 -1.08 -4.02
C PRO A 17 9.77 -0.26 -3.44
N VAL A 18 9.68 0.02 -2.13
CA VAL A 18 10.67 0.78 -1.37
C VAL A 18 11.30 -0.12 -0.33
N ALA A 19 12.61 -0.24 -0.37
CA ALA A 19 13.41 -0.84 0.69
C ALA A 19 14.12 0.23 1.51
N GLY A 20 14.44 -0.09 2.75
CA GLY A 20 15.23 0.76 3.63
C GLY A 20 16.29 -0.04 4.35
N ILE A 21 17.40 0.62 4.68
CA ILE A 21 18.50 0.07 5.46
C ILE A 21 18.98 1.08 6.47
N ALA A 22 19.36 0.62 7.66
CA ALA A 22 20.02 1.41 8.69
C ALA A 22 21.53 1.25 8.55
N MET A 23 22.24 2.36 8.46
CA MET A 23 23.68 2.43 8.31
C MET A 23 24.29 3.12 9.51
N GLY A 24 25.56 2.83 9.81
CA GLY A 24 26.31 3.44 10.88
C GLY A 24 27.70 3.84 10.45
N LEU A 25 28.36 4.61 11.31
CA LEU A 25 29.74 5.02 11.15
C LEU A 25 30.50 4.88 12.48
N ILE A 26 31.69 4.33 12.39
CA ILE A 26 32.70 4.43 13.45
C ILE A 26 33.88 5.21 12.88
N LYS A 27 34.36 6.23 13.60
CA LYS A 27 35.48 7.10 13.18
C LYS A 27 36.46 7.29 14.31
N GLU A 28 37.72 6.91 14.06
CA GLU A 28 38.84 7.12 15.01
C GLU A 28 39.96 7.92 14.32
N GLY A 29 40.12 9.18 14.69
CA GLY A 29 41.06 10.05 14.01
C GLY A 29 40.71 10.27 12.54
N ASP A 30 41.56 9.87 11.64
CA ASP A 30 41.34 9.94 10.18
C ASP A 30 40.78 8.63 9.60
N ASP A 31 40.84 7.55 10.36
CA ASP A 31 40.29 6.26 9.95
C ASP A 31 38.77 6.18 10.21
N PHE A 32 38.07 5.52 9.33
CA PHE A 32 36.61 5.30 9.49
C PHE A 32 36.13 3.97 8.88
N SER A 33 35.03 3.49 9.40
CA SER A 33 34.35 2.31 8.89
C SER A 33 32.84 2.57 8.80
N VAL A 34 32.26 2.28 7.64
CA VAL A 34 30.81 2.35 7.42
C VAL A 34 30.20 0.97 7.70
N LEU A 35 29.16 0.93 8.55
CA LEU A 35 28.44 -0.26 8.94
C LEU A 35 27.13 -0.35 8.19
N SER A 36 26.74 -1.55 7.74
CA SER A 36 25.45 -1.82 7.08
C SER A 36 24.56 -2.64 7.99
N ASP A 37 23.25 -2.33 7.99
CA ASP A 37 22.22 -3.04 8.74
C ASP A 37 22.55 -3.13 10.24
N ILE A 38 22.74 -1.96 10.83
CA ILE A 38 23.24 -1.81 12.20
C ILE A 38 22.24 -2.30 13.25
N LEU A 39 22.79 -2.87 14.32
CA LEU A 39 22.08 -3.23 15.55
C LEU A 39 21.88 -2.00 16.45
N GLY A 40 21.01 -2.13 17.47
CA GLY A 40 20.75 -1.05 18.42
C GLY A 40 21.98 -0.53 19.16
N ASP A 41 22.93 -1.40 19.49
CA ASP A 41 24.19 -0.98 20.13
C ASP A 41 25.09 -0.22 19.17
N GLU A 42 25.15 -0.59 17.91
CA GLU A 42 25.89 0.12 16.86
C GLU A 42 25.26 1.49 16.53
N ASP A 43 23.93 1.58 16.61
CA ASP A 43 23.20 2.86 16.53
C ASP A 43 23.58 3.75 17.73
N HIS A 44 23.50 3.22 18.95
CA HIS A 44 23.70 3.98 20.19
C HIS A 44 25.17 4.43 20.39
N LEU A 45 26.14 3.57 20.11
CA LEU A 45 27.55 3.79 20.36
C LEU A 45 28.31 4.36 19.16
N GLY A 46 27.71 4.31 17.96
CA GLY A 46 28.34 4.81 16.74
C GLY A 46 28.44 6.32 16.67
N ASP A 47 29.28 6.81 15.80
CA ASP A 47 29.56 8.25 15.58
C ASP A 47 28.54 8.93 14.67
N MET A 48 27.85 8.15 13.84
CA MET A 48 26.74 8.56 13.01
C MET A 48 25.86 7.34 12.75
N ASP A 49 24.57 7.55 12.70
CA ASP A 49 23.61 6.62 12.13
C ASP A 49 22.75 7.31 11.09
N PHE A 50 22.34 6.58 10.07
CA PHE A 50 21.37 7.07 9.11
C PHE A 50 20.50 5.96 8.54
N LYS A 51 19.25 6.30 8.32
CA LYS A 51 18.25 5.43 7.73
C LYS A 51 17.97 5.95 6.34
N VAL A 52 18.20 5.12 5.34
CA VAL A 52 17.95 5.48 3.95
C VAL A 52 16.96 4.53 3.32
N ALA A 53 15.91 5.09 2.72
CA ALA A 53 14.92 4.34 1.98
C ALA A 53 14.88 4.78 0.52
N GLY A 54 14.52 3.85 -0.35
CA GLY A 54 14.43 4.16 -1.78
C GLY A 54 14.00 2.97 -2.63
N THR A 55 13.75 3.28 -3.89
CA THR A 55 13.48 2.32 -4.95
C THR A 55 14.78 1.83 -5.58
N LYS A 56 14.70 1.02 -6.62
CA LYS A 56 15.87 0.66 -7.45
C LYS A 56 16.52 1.87 -8.12
N ASP A 57 15.74 2.93 -8.38
CA ASP A 57 16.17 4.08 -9.17
C ASP A 57 16.77 5.20 -8.32
N GLY A 58 16.44 5.27 -7.02
CA GLY A 58 16.98 6.32 -6.17
C GLY A 58 16.45 6.33 -4.74
N ILE A 59 16.96 7.29 -3.97
CA ILE A 59 16.61 7.52 -2.57
C ILE A 59 15.29 8.32 -2.53
N THR A 60 14.35 7.88 -1.72
CA THR A 60 13.07 8.56 -1.48
C THR A 60 13.01 9.22 -0.11
N SER A 61 13.82 8.74 0.85
CA SER A 61 13.88 9.30 2.21
C SER A 61 15.23 9.03 2.83
N LEU A 62 15.74 9.99 3.58
CA LEU A 62 16.96 9.88 4.38
C LEU A 62 16.73 10.60 5.71
N GLN A 63 17.09 9.93 6.81
CA GLN A 63 17.17 10.50 8.15
C GLN A 63 18.55 10.19 8.71
N MET A 64 19.21 11.18 9.28
CA MET A 64 20.58 11.07 9.77
C MET A 64 20.70 11.70 11.15
N ASP A 65 21.49 11.06 12.01
CA ASP A 65 21.96 11.59 13.28
C ASP A 65 23.49 11.54 13.33
N ILE A 66 24.14 12.71 13.47
CA ILE A 66 25.59 12.84 13.54
C ILE A 66 25.96 13.22 14.98
N LYS A 67 26.71 12.36 15.65
CA LYS A 67 27.08 12.49 17.07
C LYS A 67 28.49 13.06 17.29
N ILE A 68 29.19 13.34 16.21
CA ILE A 68 30.54 13.95 16.18
C ILE A 68 30.50 15.31 15.48
N THR A 69 31.63 16.02 15.46
CA THR A 69 31.72 17.40 14.93
C THR A 69 31.37 17.54 13.45
N GLY A 70 31.33 16.45 12.70
CA GLY A 70 30.95 16.40 11.29
C GLY A 70 31.55 15.21 10.56
N ILE A 71 31.09 15.02 9.34
CA ILE A 71 31.56 14.00 8.42
C ILE A 71 32.02 14.62 7.11
N THR A 72 32.94 13.97 6.42
CA THR A 72 33.45 14.43 5.14
C THR A 72 32.57 13.97 3.99
N PHE A 73 32.69 14.59 2.81
CA PHE A 73 32.04 14.14 1.59
C PHE A 73 32.44 12.72 1.23
N GLU A 74 33.70 12.33 1.44
CA GLU A 74 34.20 10.98 1.18
C GLU A 74 33.45 9.94 2.04
N ILE A 75 33.28 10.19 3.33
CA ILE A 75 32.49 9.33 4.23
C ILE A 75 31.06 9.21 3.73
N MET A 76 30.43 10.31 3.34
CA MET A 76 29.06 10.31 2.86
C MET A 76 28.92 9.56 1.53
N GLU A 77 29.82 9.76 0.59
CA GLU A 77 29.81 9.06 -0.70
C GLU A 77 29.92 7.55 -0.51
N GLN A 78 30.88 7.10 0.32
CA GLN A 78 31.03 5.69 0.64
C GLN A 78 29.79 5.13 1.35
N ALA A 79 29.26 5.85 2.33
CA ALA A 79 28.08 5.43 3.09
C ALA A 79 26.83 5.29 2.20
N LEU A 80 26.58 6.24 1.31
CA LEU A 80 25.44 6.18 0.37
C LEU A 80 25.63 5.09 -0.68
N SER A 81 26.84 4.86 -1.17
CA SER A 81 27.16 3.78 -2.10
C SER A 81 26.88 2.41 -1.46
N GLN A 82 27.39 2.20 -0.25
CA GLN A 82 27.20 0.96 0.50
C GLN A 82 25.72 0.75 0.86
N ALA A 83 25.01 1.82 1.23
CA ALA A 83 23.56 1.76 1.46
C ALA A 83 22.75 1.44 0.20
N LYS A 84 23.21 1.87 -0.98
CA LYS A 84 22.58 1.49 -2.26
C LYS A 84 22.69 -0.01 -2.48
N ASP A 85 23.85 -0.59 -2.29
CA ASP A 85 24.07 -2.03 -2.45
C ASP A 85 23.19 -2.83 -1.49
N GLY A 86 23.13 -2.41 -0.23
CA GLY A 86 22.24 -3.01 0.77
C GLY A 86 20.75 -2.91 0.38
N ARG A 87 20.28 -1.74 -0.07
CA ARG A 87 18.89 -1.56 -0.51
C ARG A 87 18.54 -2.41 -1.74
N VAL A 88 19.44 -2.49 -2.71
CA VAL A 88 19.24 -3.33 -3.90
C VAL A 88 19.14 -4.81 -3.53
N HIS A 89 20.00 -5.26 -2.62
CA HIS A 89 19.91 -6.62 -2.07
C HIS A 89 18.55 -6.87 -1.41
N ILE A 90 18.11 -5.97 -0.51
CA ILE A 90 16.83 -6.08 0.20
C ILE A 90 15.65 -6.06 -0.78
N LEU A 91 15.66 -5.19 -1.80
CA LEU A 91 14.64 -5.18 -2.87
C LEU A 91 14.60 -6.53 -3.60
N GLY A 92 15.75 -7.15 -3.84
CA GLY A 92 15.83 -8.49 -4.41
C GLY A 92 15.14 -9.55 -3.55
N GLU A 93 15.35 -9.52 -2.23
CA GLU A 93 14.66 -10.42 -1.30
C GLU A 93 13.15 -10.14 -1.22
N MET A 94 12.75 -8.86 -1.19
CA MET A 94 11.34 -8.47 -1.23
C MET A 94 10.64 -8.98 -2.49
N ASN A 95 11.27 -8.85 -3.64
CA ASN A 95 10.73 -9.29 -4.94
C ASN A 95 10.53 -10.80 -5.04
N LYS A 96 11.25 -11.61 -4.26
CA LYS A 96 11.01 -13.06 -4.17
C LYS A 96 9.66 -13.37 -3.49
N ALA A 97 9.23 -12.52 -2.57
CA ALA A 97 7.94 -12.68 -1.89
C ALA A 97 6.78 -12.07 -2.71
N LEU A 98 6.98 -10.87 -3.25
CA LEU A 98 5.96 -10.16 -4.02
C LEU A 98 6.64 -9.18 -4.99
N SER A 99 6.59 -9.46 -6.29
CA SER A 99 7.28 -8.67 -7.33
C SER A 99 6.47 -7.49 -7.88
N ALA A 100 5.16 -7.48 -7.65
CA ALA A 100 4.24 -6.40 -8.07
C ALA A 100 3.06 -6.32 -7.12
N SER A 101 2.38 -5.17 -7.08
CA SER A 101 1.12 -5.05 -6.38
C SER A 101 0.09 -6.03 -6.93
N ARG A 102 -0.73 -6.61 -6.06
CA ARG A 102 -1.85 -7.46 -6.49
C ARG A 102 -2.80 -6.64 -7.35
N SER A 103 -3.43 -7.27 -8.31
CA SER A 103 -4.40 -6.63 -9.22
C SER A 103 -5.71 -6.26 -8.54
N ASP A 104 -6.00 -6.85 -7.39
CA ASP A 104 -7.21 -6.59 -6.61
C ASP A 104 -6.91 -6.77 -5.12
N VAL A 105 -7.75 -6.17 -4.28
CA VAL A 105 -7.71 -6.36 -2.82
C VAL A 105 -8.10 -7.79 -2.44
N GLY A 106 -7.59 -8.27 -1.31
CA GLY A 106 -7.87 -9.62 -0.82
C GLY A 106 -9.38 -9.89 -0.67
N LYS A 107 -9.78 -11.16 -0.83
CA LYS A 107 -11.19 -11.61 -0.78
C LYS A 107 -11.95 -11.22 0.50
N HIS A 108 -11.23 -11.02 1.60
CA HIS A 108 -11.79 -10.62 2.90
C HIS A 108 -11.66 -9.12 3.18
N THR A 109 -11.18 -8.34 2.21
CA THR A 109 -11.03 -6.89 2.37
C THR A 109 -12.35 -6.21 2.01
N PRO A 110 -12.84 -5.26 2.82
CA PRO A 110 -14.00 -4.45 2.46
C PRO A 110 -13.84 -3.80 1.10
N LYS A 111 -14.85 -3.92 0.26
CA LYS A 111 -14.85 -3.40 -1.11
C LYS A 111 -15.94 -2.36 -1.28
N MET A 112 -15.64 -1.30 -2.02
CA MET A 112 -16.62 -0.32 -2.46
C MET A 112 -16.63 -0.30 -3.98
N GLU A 113 -17.80 -0.50 -4.58
CA GLU A 113 -17.99 -0.48 -6.02
C GLU A 113 -19.16 0.42 -6.39
N GLN A 114 -19.06 1.07 -7.53
CA GLN A 114 -20.13 1.90 -8.07
C GLN A 114 -20.59 1.37 -9.43
N VAL A 115 -21.89 1.35 -9.62
CA VAL A 115 -22.51 1.01 -10.89
C VAL A 115 -23.52 2.08 -11.27
N ASN A 116 -23.53 2.45 -12.55
CA ASN A 116 -24.50 3.40 -13.07
C ASN A 116 -25.71 2.64 -13.59
N VAL A 117 -26.89 3.01 -13.13
CA VAL A 117 -28.18 2.52 -13.64
C VAL A 117 -28.91 3.64 -14.38
N ASP A 118 -29.74 3.29 -15.34
CA ASP A 118 -30.57 4.29 -16.02
C ASP A 118 -31.50 4.97 -15.00
N LYS A 119 -31.73 6.29 -15.13
CA LYS A 119 -32.62 7.03 -14.20
C LYS A 119 -34.01 6.42 -14.04
N LYS A 120 -34.53 5.80 -15.08
CA LYS A 120 -35.81 5.10 -15.05
C LYS A 120 -35.81 3.85 -14.16
N ASP A 121 -34.65 3.23 -13.94
CA ASP A 121 -34.48 2.01 -13.17
C ASP A 121 -34.18 2.28 -11.69
N ILE A 122 -33.87 3.53 -11.31
CA ILE A 122 -33.66 3.95 -9.91
C ILE A 122 -34.84 3.52 -9.02
N ALA A 123 -36.05 3.77 -9.48
CA ALA A 123 -37.28 3.39 -8.74
C ALA A 123 -37.40 1.88 -8.54
N ALA A 124 -36.91 1.07 -9.47
CA ALA A 124 -36.91 -0.40 -9.36
C ALA A 124 -35.86 -0.89 -8.37
N VAL A 125 -34.66 -0.29 -8.38
CA VAL A 125 -33.58 -0.60 -7.42
C VAL A 125 -33.98 -0.23 -5.99
N ILE A 126 -34.64 0.92 -5.79
CA ILE A 126 -35.15 1.32 -4.48
C ILE A 126 -36.33 0.46 -4.07
N GLY A 127 -37.26 0.22 -4.99
CA GLY A 127 -38.52 -0.49 -4.75
C GLY A 127 -39.57 0.33 -3.98
N LYS A 128 -40.79 -0.16 -3.92
CA LYS A 128 -41.90 0.52 -3.22
C LYS A 128 -41.57 0.69 -1.74
N GLY A 129 -41.46 1.92 -1.28
CA GLY A 129 -41.07 2.24 0.10
C GLY A 129 -39.70 1.69 0.53
N GLY A 130 -38.76 1.50 -0.42
CA GLY A 130 -37.44 0.98 -0.15
C GLY A 130 -37.34 -0.53 0.06
N ALA A 131 -38.33 -1.30 -0.38
CA ALA A 131 -38.39 -2.75 -0.14
C ALA A 131 -37.22 -3.48 -0.85
N THR A 132 -36.98 -3.15 -2.13
CA THR A 132 -35.96 -3.83 -2.94
C THR A 132 -34.55 -3.57 -2.42
N ILE A 133 -34.24 -2.31 -2.12
CA ILE A 133 -32.90 -1.98 -1.60
C ILE A 133 -32.65 -2.62 -0.23
N ARG A 134 -33.68 -2.72 0.64
CA ARG A 134 -33.55 -3.45 1.91
C ARG A 134 -33.34 -4.94 1.70
N GLU A 135 -34.01 -5.54 0.73
CA GLU A 135 -33.80 -6.96 0.37
C GLU A 135 -32.38 -7.22 -0.11
N ILE A 136 -31.82 -6.32 -0.96
CA ILE A 136 -30.42 -6.40 -1.40
C ILE A 136 -29.47 -6.35 -0.20
N VAL A 137 -29.65 -5.37 0.71
CA VAL A 137 -28.84 -5.21 1.92
C VAL A 137 -28.94 -6.45 2.82
N GLU A 138 -30.13 -6.98 3.05
CA GLU A 138 -30.36 -8.15 3.92
C GLU A 138 -29.72 -9.42 3.36
N LYS A 139 -29.89 -9.67 2.05
CA LYS A 139 -29.35 -10.88 1.41
C LYS A 139 -27.86 -10.85 1.19
N SER A 140 -27.29 -9.69 0.90
CA SER A 140 -25.87 -9.55 0.60
C SER A 140 -25.00 -9.24 1.84
N GLY A 141 -25.57 -8.61 2.86
CA GLY A 141 -24.80 -8.02 3.97
C GLY A 141 -24.02 -6.76 3.58
N ALA A 142 -24.15 -6.28 2.34
CA ALA A 142 -23.54 -5.04 1.88
C ALA A 142 -24.44 -3.84 2.22
N LYS A 143 -23.83 -2.63 2.32
CA LYS A 143 -24.56 -1.36 2.31
C LYS A 143 -24.76 -0.90 0.87
N VAL A 144 -25.96 -0.49 0.52
CA VAL A 144 -26.28 -0.01 -0.83
C VAL A 144 -26.90 1.38 -0.73
N ASP A 145 -26.36 2.31 -1.50
CA ASP A 145 -26.85 3.69 -1.60
C ASP A 145 -27.06 4.05 -3.07
N VAL A 146 -28.08 4.86 -3.35
CA VAL A 146 -28.47 5.25 -4.71
C VAL A 146 -28.71 6.75 -4.74
N ASN A 147 -28.03 7.47 -5.62
CA ASN A 147 -28.27 8.89 -5.81
C ASN A 147 -29.25 9.18 -6.96
N ASP A 148 -29.68 10.44 -7.06
CA ASP A 148 -30.65 10.91 -8.08
C ASP A 148 -30.08 10.87 -9.51
N GLU A 149 -28.76 10.70 -9.66
CA GLU A 149 -28.10 10.60 -10.95
C GLU A 149 -28.04 9.16 -11.47
N GLY A 150 -28.42 8.17 -10.64
CA GLY A 150 -28.39 6.75 -10.98
C GLY A 150 -27.08 6.07 -10.62
N VAL A 151 -26.24 6.69 -9.80
CA VAL A 151 -25.04 6.03 -9.26
C VAL A 151 -25.46 5.20 -8.06
N VAL A 152 -25.31 3.88 -8.17
CA VAL A 152 -25.50 2.93 -7.08
C VAL A 152 -24.14 2.61 -6.47
N THR A 153 -23.96 2.92 -5.20
CA THR A 153 -22.74 2.61 -4.44
C THR A 153 -22.98 1.41 -3.55
N VAL A 154 -22.19 0.36 -3.73
CA VAL A 154 -22.21 -0.87 -2.94
C VAL A 154 -20.95 -0.91 -2.07
N ALA A 155 -21.10 -0.85 -0.75
CA ALA A 155 -20.02 -1.02 0.21
C ALA A 155 -20.20 -2.38 0.91
N ALA A 156 -19.35 -3.34 0.56
CA ALA A 156 -19.42 -4.72 1.01
C ALA A 156 -18.29 -5.09 1.97
N PRO A 157 -18.52 -5.90 2.99
CA PRO A 157 -17.48 -6.34 3.92
C PRO A 157 -16.45 -7.28 3.27
N ASP A 158 -16.83 -7.96 2.19
CA ASP A 158 -15.98 -8.88 1.45
C ASP A 158 -16.46 -9.02 -0.02
N GLU A 159 -15.76 -9.86 -0.76
CA GLU A 159 -16.04 -10.09 -2.18
C GLU A 159 -17.38 -10.83 -2.42
N GLU A 160 -17.74 -11.75 -1.55
CA GLU A 160 -18.98 -12.52 -1.69
C GLU A 160 -20.22 -11.62 -1.53
N ALA A 161 -20.23 -10.81 -0.48
CA ALA A 161 -21.26 -9.81 -0.23
C ALA A 161 -21.40 -8.82 -1.41
N ARG A 162 -20.25 -8.35 -1.94
CA ARG A 162 -20.23 -7.49 -3.13
C ARG A 162 -20.88 -8.19 -4.34
N ASN A 163 -20.47 -9.42 -4.63
CA ASN A 163 -20.94 -10.16 -5.80
C ASN A 163 -22.46 -10.41 -5.74
N ILE A 164 -22.98 -10.75 -4.56
CA ILE A 164 -24.43 -10.92 -4.34
C ILE A 164 -25.17 -9.61 -4.61
N ALA A 165 -24.73 -8.50 -4.00
CA ALA A 165 -25.38 -7.20 -4.19
C ALA A 165 -25.36 -6.75 -5.65
N MET A 166 -24.20 -6.85 -6.30
CA MET A 166 -24.02 -6.45 -7.70
C MET A 166 -24.85 -7.31 -8.66
N GLN A 167 -24.97 -8.63 -8.40
CA GLN A 167 -25.79 -9.50 -9.21
C GLN A 167 -27.28 -9.15 -9.07
N MET A 168 -27.76 -8.92 -7.85
CA MET A 168 -29.14 -8.50 -7.62
C MET A 168 -29.47 -7.18 -8.32
N ILE A 169 -28.58 -6.20 -8.27
CA ILE A 169 -28.75 -4.92 -8.97
C ILE A 169 -28.82 -5.14 -10.49
N LYS A 170 -27.94 -5.96 -11.05
CA LYS A 170 -27.95 -6.32 -12.47
C LYS A 170 -29.25 -7.01 -12.89
N ASP A 171 -29.74 -7.96 -12.10
CA ASP A 171 -30.97 -8.69 -12.40
C ASP A 171 -32.18 -7.75 -12.40
N ILE A 172 -32.23 -6.76 -11.51
CA ILE A 172 -33.31 -5.77 -11.44
C ILE A 172 -33.28 -4.80 -12.63
N THR A 173 -32.06 -4.47 -13.11
CA THR A 173 -31.86 -3.50 -14.21
C THR A 173 -31.67 -4.17 -15.57
N ALA A 174 -31.68 -5.51 -15.65
CA ALA A 174 -31.60 -6.23 -16.90
C ALA A 174 -32.77 -5.87 -17.80
N LYS A 175 -32.48 -5.44 -19.02
CA LYS A 175 -33.49 -5.27 -20.05
C LYS A 175 -33.90 -6.66 -20.51
N ALA A 176 -35.22 -6.97 -20.50
CA ALA A 176 -35.73 -8.11 -21.22
C ALA A 176 -35.42 -7.88 -22.71
N GLU A 177 -34.65 -8.81 -23.32
CA GLU A 177 -34.46 -8.85 -24.78
C GLU A 177 -35.74 -9.26 -25.48
#